data_f045cdc85d9f1fcb18a33753f4c139ea
#
_entry.id   f045cdc85d9f1fcb18a33753f4c139ea
#
_cell.length_a   1.000
_cell.length_b   1.000
_cell.length_c   1.000
_cell.angle_alpha   90.00
_cell.angle_beta   90.00
_cell.angle_gamma   90.00
#
_symmetry.space_group_name_H-M   'P 1'
#
loop_
_entity.id
_entity.type
_entity.pdbx_description
1 polymer ?
#
loop_
_entity_poly.entity_id
_entity_poly.type
_entity_poly.pdbx_seq_one_letter_code
_entity_poly.pdbx_strand_id
1 'polypeptide(L)'
;VPESFRLFEDFSPELLSTWREIKLRFGRQFFEEMAFLRKWELDAETVFEKVRILDPEPVSNWLKKGIEIAAKAFPAFRGAKLTKSWGGIIDSTPDLVPVMGPAPSLPGLFIATGFSGHGFGIGPGSGEMIAQIINGEIPHIDPHPFRLDRFKRAGPKCAG
;
A
#
# COMPACT_ATOMS: atom_id res chain seq x y z
N VAL A 1 0.47 -12.68 1.52
CA VAL A 1 0.98 -12.59 0.12
C VAL A 1 2.39 -13.17 0.10
N PRO A 2 2.77 -14.04 -0.87
CA PRO A 2 4.12 -14.64 -0.95
C PRO A 2 5.24 -13.59 -1.01
N GLU A 3 4.99 -12.44 -1.64
CA GLU A 3 5.93 -11.33 -1.69
C GLU A 3 6.28 -10.77 -0.30
N SER A 4 5.36 -10.85 0.66
CA SER A 4 5.62 -10.40 2.03
C SER A 4 6.75 -11.18 2.70
N PHE A 5 6.98 -12.44 2.31
CA PHE A 5 8.10 -13.23 2.82
C PHE A 5 9.43 -12.81 2.23
N ARG A 6 9.46 -12.34 0.97
CA ARG A 6 10.68 -11.83 0.34
C ARG A 6 11.11 -10.49 0.89
N LEU A 7 10.14 -9.66 1.24
CA LEU A 7 10.34 -8.33 1.77
C LEU A 7 10.28 -8.32 3.31
N PHE A 8 10.30 -9.50 3.93
CA PHE A 8 10.15 -9.63 5.38
C PHE A 8 11.16 -8.78 6.16
N GLU A 9 12.40 -8.72 5.71
CA GLU A 9 13.43 -7.92 6.38
C GLU A 9 13.11 -6.41 6.32
N ASP A 10 12.55 -5.93 5.20
CA ASP A 10 12.22 -4.52 5.01
C ASP A 10 10.99 -4.12 5.84
N PHE A 11 10.02 -5.04 5.99
CA PHE A 11 8.79 -4.81 6.74
C PHE A 11 8.85 -5.29 8.20
N SER A 12 9.97 -5.90 8.62
CA SER A 12 10.07 -6.50 9.97
C SER A 12 9.81 -5.51 11.12
N PRO A 13 10.24 -4.25 11.09
CA PRO A 13 9.95 -3.31 12.17
C PRO A 13 8.45 -3.05 12.33
N GLU A 14 7.74 -2.87 11.21
CA GLU A 14 6.28 -2.64 11.21
C GLU A 14 5.52 -3.91 11.61
N LEU A 15 5.92 -5.06 11.09
CA LEU A 15 5.34 -6.36 11.44
C LEU A 15 5.46 -6.66 12.95
N LEU A 16 6.57 -6.26 13.57
CA LEU A 16 6.77 -6.44 15.00
C LEU A 16 5.89 -5.51 15.84
N SER A 17 5.61 -4.30 15.37
CA SER A 17 4.73 -3.35 16.05
C SER A 17 3.26 -3.74 15.97
N THR A 18 2.85 -4.35 14.87
CA THR A 18 1.44 -4.68 14.56
C THR A 18 1.14 -6.17 14.58
N TRP A 19 2.07 -7.02 15.05
CA TRP A 19 1.96 -8.48 14.99
C TRP A 19 0.64 -9.04 15.54
N ARG A 20 0.04 -8.39 16.55
CA ARG A 20 -1.24 -8.79 17.15
C ARG A 20 -2.43 -8.59 16.23
N GLU A 21 -2.30 -7.73 15.24
CA GLU A 21 -3.35 -7.39 14.28
C GLU A 21 -3.23 -8.21 13.00
N ILE A 22 -2.05 -8.77 12.76
CA ILE A 22 -1.76 -9.55 11.56
C ILE A 22 -2.33 -10.96 11.71
N LYS A 23 -3.14 -11.36 10.75
CA LYS A 23 -3.63 -12.73 10.61
C LYS A 23 -3.05 -13.35 9.35
N LEU A 24 -2.17 -14.31 9.53
CA LEU A 24 -1.67 -15.11 8.42
C LEU A 24 -2.77 -16.07 7.95
N ARG A 25 -3.11 -16.01 6.67
CA ARG A 25 -4.04 -16.93 6.02
C ARG A 25 -3.30 -17.65 4.91
N PHE A 26 -3.15 -18.96 5.06
CA PHE A 26 -2.64 -19.84 4.02
C PHE A 26 -3.84 -20.50 3.34
N GLY A 27 -4.34 -19.88 2.29
CA GLY A 27 -5.46 -20.36 1.50
C GLY A 27 -5.04 -20.61 0.04
N ARG A 28 -6.00 -21.04 -0.78
CA ARG A 28 -5.82 -21.25 -2.22
C ARG A 28 -5.17 -20.03 -2.89
N GLN A 29 -5.60 -18.83 -2.54
CA GLN A 29 -5.06 -17.57 -3.08
C GLN A 29 -3.55 -17.41 -2.84
N PHE A 30 -3.02 -17.87 -1.70
CA PHE A 30 -1.59 -17.83 -1.42
C PHE A 30 -0.77 -18.63 -2.46
N PHE A 31 -1.25 -19.83 -2.81
CA PHE A 31 -0.59 -20.70 -3.79
C PHE A 31 -0.76 -20.16 -5.22
N GLU A 32 -1.92 -19.60 -5.55
CA GLU A 32 -2.17 -18.95 -6.83
C GLU A 32 -1.22 -17.76 -7.04
N GLU A 33 -1.05 -16.89 -6.04
CA GLU A 33 -0.14 -15.75 -6.09
C GLU A 33 1.33 -16.19 -6.17
N MET A 34 1.71 -17.29 -5.53
CA MET A 34 3.06 -17.86 -5.66
C MET A 34 3.38 -18.31 -7.09
N ALA A 35 2.38 -18.74 -7.82
CA ALA A 35 2.51 -19.19 -9.20
C ALA A 35 2.48 -18.04 -10.22
N PHE A 36 2.23 -16.80 -9.80
CA PHE A 36 2.19 -15.66 -10.71
C PHE A 36 3.55 -15.40 -11.33
N LEU A 37 3.54 -15.29 -12.66
CA LEU A 37 4.70 -14.86 -13.42
C LEU A 37 5.00 -13.39 -13.06
N ARG A 38 6.28 -13.05 -13.00
CA ARG A 38 6.75 -11.67 -12.70
C ARG A 38 7.13 -10.88 -13.94
N LYS A 39 7.26 -11.56 -15.03
CA LYS A 39 7.57 -10.98 -16.33
C LYS A 39 6.59 -11.55 -17.33
N TRP A 40 6.06 -10.68 -18.15
CA TRP A 40 5.12 -11.01 -19.21
C TRP A 40 5.68 -10.51 -20.53
N GLU A 41 5.33 -11.18 -21.61
CA GLU A 41 5.52 -10.66 -22.94
C GLU A 41 4.60 -9.43 -23.11
N LEU A 42 4.98 -8.49 -23.98
CA LEU A 42 4.27 -7.21 -24.15
C LEU A 42 2.83 -7.36 -24.63
N ASP A 43 2.51 -8.47 -25.28
CA ASP A 43 1.20 -8.83 -25.82
C ASP A 43 0.42 -9.82 -24.95
N ALA A 44 1.01 -10.27 -23.83
CA ALA A 44 0.35 -11.21 -22.93
C ALA A 44 -0.55 -10.50 -21.92
N GLU A 45 -1.73 -11.06 -21.66
CA GLU A 45 -2.63 -10.59 -20.61
C GLU A 45 -1.98 -10.78 -19.22
N THR A 46 -1.79 -9.68 -18.51
CA THR A 46 -1.16 -9.66 -17.19
C THR A 46 -2.16 -10.04 -16.09
N VAL A 47 -1.65 -10.37 -14.90
CA VAL A 47 -2.50 -10.60 -13.71
C VAL A 47 -3.32 -9.36 -13.34
N PHE A 48 -2.83 -8.16 -13.63
CA PHE A 48 -3.53 -6.89 -13.36
C PHE A 48 -4.70 -6.66 -14.32
N GLU A 49 -4.66 -7.24 -15.50
CA GLU A 49 -5.76 -7.20 -16.47
C GLU A 49 -6.80 -8.26 -16.15
N LYS A 50 -6.37 -9.45 -15.70
CA LYS A 50 -7.27 -10.55 -15.28
C LYS A 50 -8.05 -10.22 -14.02
N VAL A 51 -7.40 -9.57 -13.04
CA VAL A 51 -7.99 -9.24 -11.75
C VAL A 51 -7.94 -7.73 -11.54
N ARG A 52 -8.95 -7.03 -12.07
CA ARG A 52 -9.06 -5.58 -11.96
C ARG A 52 -9.70 -5.11 -10.66
N ILE A 53 -10.47 -5.96 -10.00
CA ILE A 53 -11.19 -5.65 -8.77
C ILE A 53 -10.74 -6.65 -7.73
N LEU A 54 -10.09 -6.15 -6.67
CA LEU A 54 -9.80 -6.89 -5.47
C LEU A 54 -10.80 -6.47 -4.40
N ASP A 55 -11.76 -7.35 -4.12
CA ASP A 55 -12.83 -7.12 -3.14
C ASP A 55 -12.72 -8.20 -2.03
N PRO A 56 -11.75 -8.04 -1.11
CA PRO A 56 -11.55 -9.01 -0.06
C PRO A 56 -12.71 -8.98 0.94
N GLU A 57 -13.08 -10.15 1.45
CA GLU A 57 -14.06 -10.29 2.50
C GLU A 57 -13.68 -9.48 3.76
N PRO A 58 -14.58 -8.65 4.28
CA PRO A 58 -14.33 -7.89 5.49
C PRO A 58 -14.20 -8.79 6.72
N VAL A 59 -13.38 -8.40 7.67
CA VAL A 59 -13.17 -9.16 8.92
C VAL A 59 -14.31 -8.84 9.91
N SER A 60 -15.28 -9.72 10.01
CA SER A 60 -16.51 -9.52 10.80
C SER A 60 -16.26 -9.14 12.27
N ASN A 61 -15.20 -9.69 12.90
CA ASN A 61 -14.87 -9.36 14.29
C ASN A 61 -14.42 -7.89 14.45
N TRP A 62 -13.71 -7.34 13.46
CA TRP A 62 -13.29 -5.94 13.47
C TRP A 62 -14.49 -5.01 13.30
N LEU A 63 -15.44 -5.39 12.43
CA LEU A 63 -16.66 -4.62 12.23
C LEU A 63 -17.50 -4.55 13.51
N LYS A 64 -17.70 -5.69 14.19
CA LYS A 64 -18.42 -5.73 15.48
C LYS A 64 -17.74 -4.85 16.53
N LYS A 65 -16.43 -5.00 16.70
CA LYS A 65 -15.64 -4.20 17.64
C LYS A 65 -15.70 -2.69 17.30
N GLY A 66 -15.66 -2.35 16.02
CA GLY A 66 -15.81 -0.96 15.56
C GLY A 66 -17.13 -0.34 15.95
N ILE A 67 -18.25 -1.06 15.76
CA ILE A 67 -19.60 -0.61 16.19
C ILE A 67 -19.66 -0.43 17.70
N GLU A 68 -19.10 -1.37 18.48
CA GLU A 68 -19.06 -1.26 19.95
C GLU A 68 -18.27 -0.04 20.42
N ILE A 69 -17.12 0.23 19.80
CA ILE A 69 -16.30 1.41 20.11
C ILE A 69 -17.05 2.69 19.75
N ALA A 70 -17.67 2.73 18.57
CA ALA A 70 -18.46 3.88 18.14
C ALA A 70 -19.64 4.15 19.09
N ALA A 71 -20.36 3.11 19.53
CA ALA A 71 -21.47 3.23 20.47
C ALA A 71 -21.04 3.68 21.87
N LYS A 72 -19.80 3.39 22.29
CA LYS A 72 -19.22 3.89 23.53
C LYS A 72 -18.85 5.37 23.43
N ALA A 73 -18.22 5.77 22.32
CA ALA A 73 -17.78 7.14 22.11
C ALA A 73 -18.95 8.08 21.82
N PHE A 74 -19.95 7.60 21.08
CA PHE A 74 -21.10 8.38 20.64
C PHE A 74 -22.39 7.61 20.96
N PRO A 75 -23.10 7.96 22.04
CA PRO A 75 -24.34 7.27 22.46
C PRO A 75 -25.43 7.17 21.38
N ALA A 76 -25.44 8.09 20.42
CA ALA A 76 -26.36 8.06 19.28
C ALA A 76 -26.21 6.81 18.39
N PHE A 77 -25.07 6.14 18.42
CA PHE A 77 -24.85 4.90 17.68
C PHE A 77 -25.28 3.63 18.43
N ARG A 78 -25.84 3.77 19.64
CA ARG A 78 -26.39 2.61 20.36
C ARG A 78 -27.56 2.02 19.59
N GLY A 79 -27.45 0.73 19.27
CA GLY A 79 -28.47 0.05 18.46
C GLY A 79 -28.32 0.22 16.95
N ALA A 80 -27.25 0.89 16.46
CA ALA A 80 -26.95 0.96 15.03
C ALA A 80 -26.74 -0.44 14.45
N LYS A 81 -27.33 -0.68 13.28
CA LYS A 81 -27.19 -1.94 12.54
C LYS A 81 -26.27 -1.75 11.35
N LEU A 82 -25.35 -2.69 11.16
CA LEU A 82 -24.52 -2.73 9.97
C LEU A 82 -25.38 -3.11 8.76
N THR A 83 -25.51 -2.20 7.81
CA THR A 83 -26.30 -2.43 6.58
C THR A 83 -25.44 -2.93 5.43
N LYS A 84 -24.17 -2.50 5.37
CA LYS A 84 -23.23 -2.90 4.32
C LYS A 84 -21.80 -2.85 4.86
N SER A 85 -20.96 -3.77 4.41
CA SER A 85 -19.54 -3.80 4.71
C SER A 85 -18.76 -4.25 3.48
N TRP A 86 -17.53 -3.80 3.37
CA TRP A 86 -16.60 -4.20 2.32
C TRP A 86 -15.19 -4.18 2.89
N GLY A 87 -14.28 -4.89 2.24
CA GLY A 87 -12.86 -4.83 2.50
C GLY A 87 -12.13 -4.02 1.44
N GLY A 88 -10.86 -3.77 1.65
CA GLY A 88 -9.97 -3.14 0.69
C GLY A 88 -8.53 -3.56 0.94
N ILE A 89 -7.69 -3.42 -0.08
CA ILE A 89 -6.25 -3.65 0.04
C ILE A 89 -5.58 -2.30 0.20
N ILE A 90 -4.69 -2.21 1.18
CA ILE A 90 -3.88 -1.01 1.42
C ILE A 90 -2.52 -1.24 0.80
N ASP A 91 -2.10 -0.32 -0.07
CA ASP A 91 -0.74 -0.24 -0.60
C ASP A 91 0.16 0.40 0.47
N SER A 92 1.06 -0.39 1.03
CA SER A 92 1.93 0.03 2.13
C SER A 92 3.39 -0.04 1.76
N THR A 93 4.13 1.01 2.11
CA THR A 93 5.59 1.04 2.07
C THR A 93 6.19 0.56 3.40
N PRO A 94 7.45 0.07 3.42
CA PRO A 94 8.09 -0.40 4.65
C PRO A 94 8.23 0.64 5.76
N ASP A 95 8.32 1.91 5.38
CA ASP A 95 8.46 3.06 6.29
C ASP A 95 7.16 3.86 6.46
N LEU A 96 6.04 3.39 5.89
CA LEU A 96 4.74 4.04 5.86
C LEU A 96 4.74 5.44 5.21
N VAL A 97 5.85 5.84 4.60
CA VAL A 97 5.99 7.12 3.88
C VAL A 97 5.69 6.89 2.39
N PRO A 98 4.84 7.71 1.75
CA PRO A 98 4.54 7.51 0.33
C PRO A 98 5.78 7.61 -0.57
N VAL A 99 5.70 6.99 -1.75
CA VAL A 99 6.66 7.19 -2.82
C VAL A 99 6.09 8.22 -3.79
N MET A 100 6.78 9.35 -3.95
CA MET A 100 6.34 10.40 -4.85
C MET A 100 7.53 11.02 -5.59
N GLY A 101 7.40 11.15 -6.91
CA GLY A 101 8.43 11.78 -7.73
C GLY A 101 8.68 11.06 -9.06
N PRO A 102 9.72 11.47 -9.80
CA PRO A 102 10.07 10.85 -11.08
C PRO A 102 10.62 9.45 -10.86
N ALA A 103 10.30 8.53 -11.79
CA ALA A 103 10.92 7.21 -11.85
C ALA A 103 12.32 7.32 -12.49
N PRO A 104 13.41 7.02 -11.77
CA PRO A 104 14.77 7.26 -12.29
C PRO A 104 15.11 6.48 -13.56
N SER A 105 14.46 5.32 -13.77
CA SER A 105 14.69 4.44 -14.91
C SER A 105 13.85 4.76 -16.14
N LEU A 106 12.84 5.62 -16.02
CA LEU A 106 11.87 5.91 -17.10
C LEU A 106 11.60 7.42 -17.15
N PRO A 107 12.33 8.16 -17.98
CA PRO A 107 12.11 9.60 -18.16
C PRO A 107 10.65 9.90 -18.54
N GLY A 108 10.06 10.89 -17.87
CA GLY A 108 8.66 11.28 -18.08
C GLY A 108 7.62 10.49 -17.29
N LEU A 109 8.02 9.41 -16.60
CA LEU A 109 7.15 8.71 -15.67
C LEU A 109 7.27 9.30 -14.26
N PHE A 110 6.13 9.67 -13.68
CA PHE A 110 6.02 10.10 -12.29
C PHE A 110 5.20 9.08 -11.50
N ILE A 111 5.58 8.84 -10.26
CA ILE A 111 4.95 7.87 -9.36
C ILE A 111 4.41 8.63 -8.15
N ALA A 112 3.19 8.29 -7.73
CA ALA A 112 2.62 8.69 -6.44
C ALA A 112 1.82 7.49 -5.90
N THR A 113 2.41 6.76 -4.94
CA THR A 113 1.85 5.50 -4.42
C THR A 113 2.32 5.22 -2.99
N GLY A 114 1.86 4.12 -2.40
CA GLY A 114 2.32 3.69 -1.07
C GLY A 114 1.83 4.58 0.07
N PHE A 115 0.61 5.09 -0.02
CA PHE A 115 0.05 5.99 1.00
C PHE A 115 -0.28 5.30 2.32
N SER A 116 -0.11 4.00 2.43
CA SER A 116 -0.13 3.22 3.68
C SER A 116 -1.36 3.47 4.56
N GLY A 117 -2.53 3.68 3.94
CA GLY A 117 -3.79 3.99 4.62
C GLY A 117 -3.98 5.46 5.03
N HIS A 118 -3.01 6.32 4.85
CA HIS A 118 -3.06 7.74 5.23
C HIS A 118 -3.49 8.68 4.08
N GLY A 119 -3.71 8.14 2.88
CA GLY A 119 -3.94 8.91 1.66
C GLY A 119 -5.10 9.92 1.75
N PHE A 120 -6.15 9.61 2.49
CA PHE A 120 -7.27 10.54 2.67
C PHE A 120 -6.84 11.85 3.34
N GLY A 121 -6.02 11.77 4.40
CA GLY A 121 -5.56 12.95 5.13
C GLY A 121 -4.48 13.75 4.41
N ILE A 122 -3.52 13.06 3.79
CA ILE A 122 -2.36 13.70 3.16
C ILE A 122 -2.48 13.93 1.66
N GLY A 123 -3.55 13.43 1.04
CA GLY A 123 -3.78 13.48 -0.41
C GLY A 123 -3.70 14.88 -1.02
N PRO A 124 -4.34 15.91 -0.44
CA PRO A 124 -4.28 17.27 -0.99
C PRO A 124 -2.85 17.82 -1.09
N GLY A 125 -2.07 17.74 0.01
CA GLY A 125 -0.67 18.19 0.01
C GLY A 125 0.24 17.34 -0.89
N SER A 126 -0.01 16.05 -0.97
CA SER A 126 0.71 15.15 -1.87
C SER A 126 0.40 15.46 -3.34
N GLY A 127 -0.86 15.76 -3.66
CA GLY A 127 -1.28 16.15 -5.00
C GLY A 127 -0.63 17.47 -5.44
N GLU A 128 -0.58 18.46 -4.56
CA GLU A 128 0.09 19.73 -4.82
C GLU A 128 1.59 19.52 -5.07
N MET A 129 2.27 18.76 -4.19
CA MET A 129 3.69 18.49 -4.33
C MET A 129 4.02 17.78 -5.64
N ILE A 130 3.28 16.75 -6.02
CA ILE A 130 3.55 16.02 -7.26
C ILE A 130 3.26 16.88 -8.50
N ALA A 131 2.26 17.75 -8.46
CA ALA A 131 1.97 18.69 -9.53
C ALA A 131 3.14 19.68 -9.72
N GLN A 132 3.68 20.24 -8.64
CA GLN A 132 4.85 21.10 -8.67
C GLN A 132 6.07 20.40 -9.27
N ILE A 133 6.34 19.15 -8.87
CA ILE A 133 7.43 18.34 -9.44
C ILE A 133 7.24 18.13 -10.94
N ILE A 134 6.03 17.79 -11.40
CA ILE A 134 5.73 17.55 -12.81
C ILE A 134 5.94 18.84 -13.64
N ASN A 135 5.55 19.98 -13.09
CA ASN A 135 5.71 21.29 -13.74
C ASN A 135 7.13 21.84 -13.69
N GLY A 136 8.06 21.16 -12.96
CA GLY A 136 9.43 21.68 -12.76
C GLY A 136 9.52 22.84 -11.79
N GLU A 137 8.50 23.03 -10.95
CA GLU A 137 8.47 24.02 -9.87
C GLU A 137 9.19 23.50 -8.63
N ILE A 138 9.57 24.42 -7.74
CA ILE A 138 10.14 24.01 -6.44
C ILE A 138 8.99 23.62 -5.52
N PRO A 139 8.92 22.34 -5.09
CA PRO A 139 7.86 21.90 -4.19
C PRO A 139 7.90 22.63 -2.84
N HIS A 140 6.72 22.92 -2.31
CA HIS A 140 6.59 23.55 -0.98
C HIS A 140 6.98 22.60 0.18
N ILE A 141 7.04 21.29 -0.08
CA ILE A 141 7.53 20.26 0.84
C ILE A 141 8.81 19.66 0.24
N ASP A 142 9.82 19.39 1.06
CA ASP A 142 11.03 18.69 0.62
C ASP A 142 10.67 17.31 0.02
N PRO A 143 10.92 17.06 -1.28
CA PRO A 143 10.57 15.79 -1.91
C PRO A 143 11.56 14.66 -1.58
N HIS A 144 12.71 14.96 -0.98
CA HIS A 144 13.78 14.01 -0.74
C HIS A 144 13.34 12.75 0.06
N PRO A 145 12.52 12.85 1.13
CA PRO A 145 12.04 11.69 1.88
C PRO A 145 11.12 10.76 1.06
N PHE A 146 10.52 11.26 -0.02
CA PHE A 146 9.50 10.55 -0.80
C PHE A 146 10.04 9.85 -2.05
N ARG A 147 11.34 9.95 -2.32
CA ARG A 147 11.92 9.37 -3.53
C ARG A 147 11.86 7.84 -3.56
N LEU A 148 11.69 7.26 -4.75
CA LEU A 148 11.59 5.81 -4.95
C LEU A 148 12.89 5.07 -4.56
N ASP A 149 14.04 5.67 -4.81
CA ASP A 149 15.35 5.04 -4.63
C ASP A 149 15.82 4.98 -3.16
N ARG A 150 15.06 5.53 -2.21
CA ARG A 150 15.37 5.42 -0.77
C ARG A 150 15.38 3.98 -0.25
N PHE A 151 14.68 3.06 -0.94
CA PHE A 151 14.65 1.63 -0.61
C PHE A 151 15.75 0.82 -1.31
N LYS A 152 16.56 1.45 -2.17
CA LYS A 152 17.68 0.73 -2.77
C LYS A 152 18.70 0.45 -1.68
N ARG A 153 18.77 -0.82 -1.24
CA ARG A 153 19.96 -1.32 -0.57
C ARG A 153 21.14 -1.01 -1.50
N ALA A 154 22.25 -0.55 -0.93
CA ALA A 154 23.50 -0.49 -1.68
C ALA A 154 23.80 -1.91 -2.17
N GLY A 155 23.33 -2.23 -3.38
CA GLY A 155 23.62 -3.50 -4.02
C GLY A 155 25.14 -3.65 -4.14
N PRO A 156 25.68 -4.88 -4.20
CA PRO A 156 27.11 -5.07 -4.46
C PRO A 156 27.45 -4.23 -5.69
N LYS A 157 28.44 -3.35 -5.55
CA LYS A 157 29.00 -2.60 -6.69
C LYS A 157 29.34 -3.65 -7.74
N CYS A 158 28.64 -3.64 -8.87
CA CYS A 158 29.09 -4.39 -10.02
C CYS A 158 30.52 -3.89 -10.29
N ALA A 159 31.50 -4.73 -9.94
CA ALA A 159 32.85 -4.52 -10.36
C ALA A 159 32.84 -4.54 -11.90
N GLY A 160 33.24 -3.41 -12.51
CA GLY A 160 33.38 -3.23 -13.93
C GLY A 160 34.47 -4.11 -14.51
#